data_8fa81ca0a34a741116d342f46bce8ff9
#
_entry.id   8fa81ca0a34a741116d342f46bce8ff9
#
_cell.length_a   1.000
_cell.length_b   1.000
_cell.length_c   1.000
_cell.angle_alpha   90.00
_cell.angle_beta   90.00
_cell.angle_gamma   90.00
#
_symmetry.space_group_name_H-M   'P 1'
#
loop_
_entity.id
_entity.type
_entity.pdbx_description
1 polymer ?
#
loop_
_entity_poly.entity_id
_entity_poly.type
_entity_poly.pdbx_seq_one_letter_code
_entity_poly.pdbx_strand_id
1 'polypeptide(L)'
;DHVFSKVRCHDKGGGQYRGAGKRNYVTHVDEAGCLLEVDLAGYLDTGLFLDHRDTRAMVRKMAAGKRFLNLFAYTGSATVQAAVGGAVETVTVDLSQTYLDWAERNMEQNGFTGRAHSFERGDVMKWITDCRRSPRRFDLIFVDPPTFSNSKSMGKRTWDVQRDHVELLVGVSRLLTKEGTAVFSCNLRSFKPDMEQLGKYGVA
;
A
#
# COMPACT_ATOMS: atom_id res chain seq x y z
N ASP A 1 -13.40 18.22 22.85
CA ASP A 1 -12.91 18.09 21.46
C ASP A 1 -11.41 18.40 21.42
N HIS A 2 -10.63 17.57 20.72
CA HIS A 2 -9.20 17.76 20.55
C HIS A 2 -8.94 18.21 19.11
N VAL A 3 -8.15 19.29 18.92
CA VAL A 3 -7.72 19.79 17.62
C VAL A 3 -6.22 19.56 17.51
N PHE A 4 -5.78 18.88 16.44
CA PHE A 4 -4.38 18.64 16.13
C PHE A 4 -3.99 19.44 14.89
N SER A 5 -3.00 20.34 15.04
CA SER A 5 -2.47 21.13 13.94
C SER A 5 -1.08 20.61 13.56
N LYS A 6 -0.89 20.29 12.27
CA LYS A 6 0.39 19.84 11.72
C LYS A 6 0.83 20.77 10.60
N VAL A 7 2.07 21.22 10.64
CA VAL A 7 2.65 22.10 9.62
C VAL A 7 3.65 21.29 8.79
N ARG A 8 3.44 21.22 7.48
CA ARG A 8 4.45 20.70 6.54
C ARG A 8 5.53 21.75 6.34
N CYS A 9 6.72 21.53 6.90
CA CYS A 9 7.89 22.34 6.59
C CYS A 9 8.62 21.75 5.38
N HIS A 10 8.83 22.55 4.34
CA HIS A 10 9.75 22.21 3.26
C HIS A 10 11.18 22.40 3.75
N ASP A 11 11.77 21.39 4.35
CA ASP A 11 13.20 21.37 4.64
C ASP A 11 13.96 20.95 3.40
N LYS A 12 14.89 21.79 2.92
CA LYS A 12 15.80 21.50 1.79
C LYS A 12 16.76 20.33 2.05
N GLY A 13 16.62 19.63 3.18
CA GLY A 13 17.53 18.60 3.68
C GLY A 13 16.95 17.20 3.84
N GLY A 14 15.90 16.81 3.10
CA GLY A 14 15.44 15.40 3.03
C GLY A 14 14.77 14.84 4.30
N GLY A 15 14.38 15.69 5.23
CA GLY A 15 13.72 15.29 6.47
C GLY A 15 12.19 15.43 6.43
N GLN A 16 11.55 14.82 5.42
CA GLN A 16 10.09 14.89 5.23
C GLN A 16 9.29 14.24 6.38
N TYR A 17 9.97 13.55 7.30
CA TYR A 17 9.39 12.78 8.40
C TYR A 17 10.02 13.07 9.76
N ARG A 18 10.30 14.34 10.09
CA ARG A 18 10.55 14.67 11.49
C ARG A 18 9.20 14.71 12.20
N GLY A 19 8.97 13.71 13.06
CA GLY A 19 7.81 13.66 13.91
C GLY A 19 7.60 14.98 14.66
N ALA A 20 6.40 15.49 14.60
CA ALA A 20 5.99 16.64 15.38
C ALA A 20 5.96 16.23 16.85
N GLY A 21 7.10 16.36 17.56
CA GLY A 21 7.19 16.26 19.01
C GLY A 21 6.85 14.88 19.62
N LYS A 22 7.36 14.61 20.80
CA LYS A 22 7.30 13.35 21.57
C LYS A 22 5.90 12.90 22.07
N ARG A 23 4.81 13.35 21.48
CA ARG A 23 3.47 12.96 21.93
C ARG A 23 2.74 12.27 20.79
N ASN A 24 2.61 10.96 20.90
CA ASN A 24 1.70 10.19 20.06
C ASN A 24 0.28 10.36 20.59
N TYR A 25 -0.68 10.53 19.71
CA TYR A 25 -2.09 10.45 20.04
C TYR A 25 -2.71 9.38 19.14
N VAL A 26 -2.61 8.15 19.61
CA VAL A 26 -3.13 7.00 18.91
C VAL A 26 -4.59 6.81 19.27
N THR A 27 -5.43 6.66 18.28
CA THR A 27 -6.85 6.34 18.43
C THR A 27 -7.29 5.44 17.29
N HIS A 28 -8.56 5.04 17.29
CA HIS A 28 -9.12 4.20 16.25
C HIS A 28 -10.27 4.91 15.57
N VAL A 29 -10.36 4.71 14.26
CA VAL A 29 -11.51 5.13 13.45
C VAL A 29 -12.22 3.91 12.89
N ASP A 30 -13.54 3.97 12.83
CA ASP A 30 -14.35 2.97 12.14
C ASP A 30 -14.54 3.39 10.68
N GLU A 31 -14.16 2.50 9.76
CA GLU A 31 -14.48 2.64 8.34
C GLU A 31 -15.25 1.40 7.88
N ALA A 32 -16.55 1.54 7.77
CA ALA A 32 -17.45 0.48 7.33
C ALA A 32 -17.34 -0.81 8.17
N GLY A 33 -17.23 -0.66 9.50
CA GLY A 33 -17.08 -1.76 10.46
C GLY A 33 -15.66 -2.31 10.57
N CYS A 34 -14.67 -1.65 9.98
CA CYS A 34 -13.26 -1.96 10.20
C CYS A 34 -12.64 -0.93 11.14
N LEU A 35 -12.02 -1.39 12.22
CA LEU A 35 -11.24 -0.54 13.12
C LEU A 35 -9.85 -0.32 12.55
N LEU A 36 -9.48 0.95 12.36
CA LEU A 36 -8.18 1.34 11.85
C LEU A 36 -7.49 2.26 12.85
N GLU A 37 -6.29 1.89 13.25
CA GLU A 37 -5.44 2.71 14.13
C GLU A 37 -4.98 3.96 13.37
N VAL A 38 -5.08 5.13 14.00
CA VAL A 38 -4.57 6.41 13.49
C VAL A 38 -3.78 7.12 14.58
N ASP A 39 -2.69 7.80 14.20
CA ASP A 39 -1.91 8.65 15.10
C ASP A 39 -2.04 10.11 14.67
N LEU A 40 -2.80 10.87 15.44
CA LEU A 40 -3.12 12.26 15.13
C LEU A 40 -2.01 13.24 15.49
N ALA A 41 -0.99 12.84 16.26
CA ALA A 41 0.07 13.71 16.72
C ALA A 41 1.47 13.28 16.28
N GLY A 42 1.77 11.99 16.24
CA GLY A 42 3.12 11.45 16.09
C GLY A 42 3.67 11.50 14.67
N TYR A 43 2.84 11.30 13.66
CA TYR A 43 3.23 11.25 12.24
C TYR A 43 2.55 12.36 11.44
N LEU A 44 3.21 12.83 10.38
CA LEU A 44 2.62 13.82 9.47
C LEU A 44 1.37 13.24 8.79
N ASP A 45 1.50 12.03 8.24
CA ASP A 45 0.39 11.27 7.68
C ASP A 45 -0.19 10.37 8.79
N THR A 46 -1.49 10.50 9.03
CA THR A 46 -2.15 9.99 10.25
C THR A 46 -2.35 8.48 10.30
N GLY A 47 -1.92 7.75 9.29
CA GLY A 47 -2.13 6.30 9.20
C GLY A 47 -3.30 5.89 8.30
N LEU A 48 -4.12 6.84 7.83
CA LEU A 48 -5.24 6.56 6.94
C LEU A 48 -5.40 7.68 5.91
N PHE A 49 -5.39 7.32 4.63
CA PHE A 49 -5.69 8.20 3.51
C PHE A 49 -7.19 8.17 3.21
N LEU A 50 -7.90 9.28 3.47
CA LEU A 50 -9.36 9.35 3.35
C LEU A 50 -9.86 9.33 1.90
N ASP A 51 -9.07 9.81 0.97
CA ASP A 51 -9.32 9.82 -0.47
C ASP A 51 -9.39 8.41 -1.08
N HIS A 52 -8.80 7.42 -0.42
CA HIS A 52 -8.90 6.00 -0.81
C HIS A 52 -10.10 5.24 -0.24
N ARG A 53 -11.04 5.89 0.44
CA ARG A 53 -12.21 5.22 1.03
C ARG A 53 -12.98 4.40 0.00
N ASP A 54 -13.31 5.00 -1.15
CA ASP A 54 -14.07 4.32 -2.20
C ASP A 54 -13.27 3.19 -2.86
N THR A 55 -11.96 3.40 -3.03
CA THR A 55 -11.05 2.37 -3.53
C THR A 55 -10.98 1.18 -2.57
N ARG A 56 -10.88 1.43 -1.27
CA ARG A 56 -10.90 0.35 -0.26
C ARG A 56 -12.23 -0.40 -0.25
N ALA A 57 -13.35 0.32 -0.37
CA ALA A 57 -14.68 -0.31 -0.48
C ALA A 57 -14.82 -1.17 -1.75
N MET A 58 -14.23 -0.75 -2.87
CA MET A 58 -14.14 -1.54 -4.10
C MET A 58 -13.29 -2.79 -3.89
N VAL A 59 -12.10 -2.67 -3.32
CA VAL A 59 -11.23 -3.82 -2.98
C VAL A 59 -11.98 -4.83 -2.12
N ARG A 60 -12.69 -4.36 -1.06
CA ARG A 60 -13.51 -5.23 -0.21
C ARG A 60 -14.54 -6.03 -1.01
N LYS A 61 -15.27 -5.39 -1.91
CA LYS A 61 -16.29 -6.06 -2.76
C LYS A 61 -15.69 -7.11 -3.69
N MET A 62 -14.45 -6.89 -4.12
CA MET A 62 -13.76 -7.77 -5.07
C MET A 62 -13.03 -8.93 -4.40
N ALA A 63 -12.84 -8.92 -3.08
CA ALA A 63 -11.87 -9.77 -2.38
C ALA A 63 -12.38 -11.19 -2.04
N ALA A 64 -13.71 -11.44 -2.08
CA ALA A 64 -14.28 -12.71 -1.64
C ALA A 64 -13.67 -13.93 -2.36
N GLY A 65 -13.09 -14.86 -1.59
CA GLY A 65 -12.45 -16.07 -2.08
C GLY A 65 -11.11 -15.87 -2.80
N LYS A 66 -10.56 -14.66 -2.80
CA LYS A 66 -9.36 -14.29 -3.56
C LYS A 66 -8.09 -14.27 -2.73
N ARG A 67 -6.96 -14.54 -3.37
CA ARG A 67 -5.62 -14.25 -2.86
C ARG A 67 -5.31 -12.80 -3.20
N PHE A 68 -5.12 -11.99 -2.17
CA PHE A 68 -4.93 -10.55 -2.28
C PHE A 68 -3.48 -10.15 -2.01
N LEU A 69 -2.94 -9.27 -2.86
CA LEU A 69 -1.63 -8.65 -2.68
C LEU A 69 -1.79 -7.13 -2.57
N ASN A 70 -1.21 -6.55 -1.53
CA ASN A 70 -1.13 -5.11 -1.32
C ASN A 70 0.33 -4.65 -1.44
N LEU A 71 0.63 -3.85 -2.45
CA LEU A 71 1.95 -3.29 -2.72
C LEU A 71 2.01 -1.80 -2.38
N PHE A 72 3.10 -1.36 -1.75
CA PHE A 72 3.23 -0.04 -1.11
C PHE A 72 2.16 0.16 -0.06
N ALA A 73 2.03 -0.86 0.80
CA ALA A 73 0.82 -1.10 1.57
C ALA A 73 0.59 -0.09 2.71
N TYR A 74 1.62 0.68 3.10
CA TYR A 74 1.53 1.63 4.21
C TYR A 74 1.02 0.92 5.48
N THR A 75 -0.01 1.43 6.13
CA THR A 75 -0.62 0.85 7.35
C THR A 75 -1.58 -0.31 7.07
N GLY A 76 -1.63 -0.83 5.85
CA GLY A 76 -2.43 -2.00 5.49
C GLY A 76 -3.95 -1.80 5.48
N SER A 77 -4.45 -0.58 5.45
CA SER A 77 -5.90 -0.34 5.47
C SER A 77 -6.66 -1.04 4.33
N ALA A 78 -6.06 -1.14 3.13
CA ALA A 78 -6.63 -1.91 2.02
C ALA A 78 -6.58 -3.43 2.29
N THR A 79 -5.54 -3.92 2.99
CA THR A 79 -5.45 -5.32 3.40
C THR A 79 -6.55 -5.70 4.37
N VAL A 80 -6.84 -4.85 5.37
CA VAL A 80 -7.96 -5.05 6.30
C VAL A 80 -9.28 -5.16 5.54
N GLN A 81 -9.55 -4.24 4.62
CA GLN A 81 -10.77 -4.25 3.83
C GLN A 81 -10.87 -5.49 2.93
N ALA A 82 -9.76 -5.96 2.35
CA ALA A 82 -9.74 -7.20 1.59
C ALA A 82 -10.05 -8.42 2.47
N ALA A 83 -9.45 -8.49 3.65
CA ALA A 83 -9.68 -9.59 4.60
C ALA A 83 -11.15 -9.63 5.07
N VAL A 84 -11.72 -8.48 5.47
CA VAL A 84 -13.15 -8.36 5.82
C VAL A 84 -14.05 -8.69 4.63
N GLY A 85 -13.61 -8.40 3.41
CA GLY A 85 -14.27 -8.77 2.16
C GLY A 85 -14.21 -10.26 1.83
N GLY A 86 -13.53 -11.08 2.64
CA GLY A 86 -13.45 -12.53 2.47
C GLY A 86 -12.26 -13.01 1.62
N ALA A 87 -11.16 -12.23 1.55
CA ALA A 87 -9.91 -12.73 0.98
C ALA A 87 -9.43 -13.97 1.75
N VAL A 88 -9.04 -15.02 1.03
CA VAL A 88 -8.58 -16.29 1.62
C VAL A 88 -7.10 -16.24 2.02
N GLU A 89 -6.34 -15.35 1.40
CA GLU A 89 -4.94 -15.09 1.68
C GLU A 89 -4.67 -13.58 1.44
N THR A 90 -3.89 -12.96 2.31
CA THR A 90 -3.40 -11.59 2.08
C THR A 90 -1.89 -11.51 2.24
N VAL A 91 -1.25 -10.80 1.33
CA VAL A 91 0.17 -10.47 1.37
C VAL A 91 0.31 -8.96 1.35
N THR A 92 0.98 -8.43 2.36
CA THR A 92 1.15 -7.00 2.56
C THR A 92 2.63 -6.66 2.44
N VAL A 93 2.99 -5.86 1.44
CA VAL A 93 4.39 -5.53 1.12
C VAL A 93 4.63 -4.05 1.27
N ASP A 94 5.60 -3.68 2.09
CA ASP A 94 6.08 -2.31 2.24
C ASP A 94 7.59 -2.27 2.55
N LEU A 95 8.22 -1.15 2.25
CA LEU A 95 9.63 -0.92 2.55
C LEU A 95 9.88 -0.65 4.05
N SER A 96 8.88 -0.09 4.75
CA SER A 96 8.95 0.34 6.14
C SER A 96 8.45 -0.75 7.09
N GLN A 97 9.34 -1.24 7.96
CA GLN A 97 8.93 -2.15 9.02
C GLN A 97 7.89 -1.52 9.96
N THR A 98 8.05 -0.25 10.30
CA THR A 98 7.10 0.48 11.15
C THR A 98 5.68 0.47 10.59
N TYR A 99 5.54 0.61 9.27
CA TYR A 99 4.23 0.57 8.63
C TYR A 99 3.68 -0.86 8.55
N LEU A 100 4.53 -1.87 8.37
CA LEU A 100 4.10 -3.27 8.43
C LEU A 100 3.65 -3.68 9.83
N ASP A 101 4.37 -3.25 10.88
CA ASP A 101 3.95 -3.48 12.27
C ASP A 101 2.60 -2.81 12.55
N TRP A 102 2.34 -1.66 11.94
CA TRP A 102 1.04 -0.99 12.04
C TRP A 102 -0.04 -1.73 11.25
N ALA A 103 0.28 -2.22 10.06
CA ALA A 103 -0.64 -3.03 9.27
C ALA A 103 -1.03 -4.33 9.98
N GLU A 104 -0.07 -4.97 10.65
CA GLU A 104 -0.31 -6.17 11.46
C GLU A 104 -1.27 -5.87 12.61
N ARG A 105 -1.05 -4.79 13.38
CA ARG A 105 -2.00 -4.37 14.43
C ARG A 105 -3.39 -4.07 13.88
N ASN A 106 -3.48 -3.42 12.71
CA ASN A 106 -4.77 -3.16 12.06
C ASN A 106 -5.48 -4.47 11.68
N MET A 107 -4.76 -5.48 11.23
CA MET A 107 -5.33 -6.80 10.94
C MET A 107 -5.78 -7.52 12.20
N GLU A 108 -4.94 -7.53 13.25
CA GLU A 108 -5.24 -8.16 14.54
C GLU A 108 -6.50 -7.58 15.20
N GLN A 109 -6.65 -6.25 15.19
CA GLN A 109 -7.81 -5.55 15.76
C GLN A 109 -9.13 -5.92 15.08
N ASN A 110 -9.05 -6.35 13.80
CA ASN A 110 -10.21 -6.81 13.05
C ASN A 110 -10.35 -8.34 13.05
N GLY A 111 -9.57 -9.05 13.88
CA GLY A 111 -9.67 -10.50 14.09
C GLY A 111 -8.93 -11.34 13.04
N PHE A 112 -8.09 -10.74 12.21
CA PHE A 112 -7.32 -11.44 11.17
C PHE A 112 -5.89 -11.71 11.67
N THR A 113 -5.72 -12.90 12.22
CA THR A 113 -4.42 -13.41 12.69
C THR A 113 -4.09 -14.73 12.00
N GLY A 114 -2.80 -15.09 11.99
CA GLY A 114 -2.40 -16.41 11.52
C GLY A 114 -1.78 -16.41 10.11
N ARG A 115 -1.45 -17.59 9.63
CA ARG A 115 -0.56 -17.82 8.47
C ARG A 115 -1.15 -17.41 7.12
N ALA A 116 -2.45 -17.19 7.04
CA ALA A 116 -3.11 -16.73 5.82
C ALA A 116 -2.81 -15.25 5.50
N HIS A 117 -2.28 -14.51 6.47
CA HIS A 117 -2.00 -13.10 6.36
C HIS A 117 -0.51 -12.84 6.61
N SER A 118 0.23 -12.45 5.58
CA SER A 118 1.67 -12.21 5.69
C SER A 118 2.05 -10.75 5.45
N PHE A 119 3.10 -10.32 6.15
CA PHE A 119 3.68 -8.98 6.05
C PHE A 119 5.13 -9.12 5.64
N GLU A 120 5.47 -8.62 4.46
CA GLU A 120 6.77 -8.85 3.84
C GLU A 120 7.50 -7.53 3.60
N ARG A 121 8.59 -7.30 4.34
CA ARG A 121 9.39 -6.10 4.19
C ARG A 121 10.28 -6.20 2.96
N GLY A 122 10.19 -5.20 2.07
CA GLY A 122 11.08 -5.13 0.91
C GLY A 122 10.84 -3.93 0.00
N ASP A 123 11.83 -3.65 -0.84
CA ASP A 123 11.63 -2.81 -2.01
C ASP A 123 10.66 -3.51 -2.96
N VAL A 124 9.55 -2.86 -3.30
CA VAL A 124 8.45 -3.49 -4.06
C VAL A 124 8.92 -3.97 -5.44
N MET A 125 9.77 -3.22 -6.13
CA MET A 125 10.25 -3.60 -7.45
C MET A 125 11.12 -4.86 -7.39
N LYS A 126 11.98 -4.94 -6.38
CA LYS A 126 12.78 -6.14 -6.11
C LYS A 126 11.89 -7.30 -5.70
N TRP A 127 10.93 -7.05 -4.78
CA TRP A 127 9.99 -8.07 -4.31
C TRP A 127 9.20 -8.69 -5.47
N ILE A 128 8.67 -7.87 -6.39
CA ILE A 128 7.98 -8.34 -7.60
C ILE A 128 8.92 -9.23 -8.44
N THR A 129 10.16 -8.80 -8.65
CA THR A 129 11.14 -9.55 -9.44
C THR A 129 11.43 -10.93 -8.84
N ASP A 130 11.56 -11.00 -7.52
CA ASP A 130 11.82 -12.24 -6.80
C ASP A 130 10.56 -13.15 -6.77
N CYS A 131 9.38 -12.56 -6.50
CA CYS A 131 8.10 -13.28 -6.46
C CYS A 131 7.75 -13.92 -7.83
N ARG A 132 8.06 -13.27 -8.94
CA ARG A 132 7.83 -13.80 -10.31
C ARG A 132 8.56 -15.12 -10.57
N ARG A 133 9.65 -15.40 -9.86
CA ARG A 133 10.41 -16.66 -9.96
C ARG A 133 9.76 -17.80 -9.20
N SER A 134 8.77 -17.51 -8.35
CA SER A 134 7.98 -18.48 -7.62
C SER A 134 6.67 -18.80 -8.35
N PRO A 135 5.98 -19.89 -7.98
CA PRO A 135 4.65 -20.21 -8.53
C PRO A 135 3.53 -19.32 -7.96
N ARG A 136 3.84 -18.42 -7.04
CA ARG A 136 2.86 -17.59 -6.33
C ARG A 136 2.17 -16.62 -7.29
N ARG A 137 0.85 -16.63 -7.31
CA ARG A 137 0.01 -15.75 -8.13
C ARG A 137 -1.17 -15.27 -7.30
N PHE A 138 -1.71 -14.09 -7.68
CA PHE A 138 -2.76 -13.39 -6.95
C PHE A 138 -3.98 -13.15 -7.84
N ASP A 139 -5.15 -13.16 -7.23
CA ASP A 139 -6.42 -12.94 -7.92
C ASP A 139 -6.85 -11.46 -7.87
N LEU A 140 -6.32 -10.73 -6.87
CA LEU A 140 -6.55 -9.30 -6.73
C LEU A 140 -5.26 -8.64 -6.20
N ILE A 141 -4.78 -7.61 -6.89
CA ILE A 141 -3.60 -6.84 -6.48
C ILE A 141 -3.99 -5.37 -6.35
N PHE A 142 -3.66 -4.75 -5.22
CA PHE A 142 -3.74 -3.29 -5.06
C PHE A 142 -2.34 -2.70 -5.07
N VAL A 143 -2.15 -1.61 -5.83
CA VAL A 143 -0.86 -0.97 -6.06
C VAL A 143 -1.02 0.54 -5.95
N ASP A 144 -0.47 1.14 -4.91
CA ASP A 144 -0.55 2.58 -4.65
C ASP A 144 0.85 3.16 -4.38
N PRO A 145 1.69 3.28 -5.42
CA PRO A 145 3.06 3.74 -5.26
C PRO A 145 3.11 5.23 -4.87
N PRO A 146 4.13 5.66 -4.10
CA PRO A 146 4.39 7.07 -3.89
C PRO A 146 4.71 7.75 -5.22
N THR A 147 4.42 9.05 -5.34
CA THR A 147 4.79 9.84 -6.52
C THR A 147 6.30 9.81 -6.75
N PHE A 148 7.09 9.93 -5.67
CA PHE A 148 8.54 9.88 -5.71
C PHE A 148 9.08 9.26 -4.41
N SER A 149 10.19 8.52 -4.51
CA SER A 149 10.92 8.03 -3.35
C SER A 149 12.43 7.98 -3.61
N ASN A 150 13.20 8.41 -2.61
CA ASN A 150 14.64 8.33 -2.57
C ASN A 150 15.13 7.66 -1.28
N SER A 151 14.37 6.70 -0.78
CA SER A 151 14.67 6.01 0.48
C SER A 151 16.07 5.39 0.44
N LYS A 152 16.83 5.58 1.52
CA LYS A 152 18.15 4.96 1.70
C LYS A 152 18.09 3.42 1.61
N SER A 153 16.97 2.83 1.95
CA SER A 153 16.72 1.38 1.85
C SER A 153 16.64 0.88 0.41
N MET A 154 16.48 1.77 -0.57
CA MET A 154 16.53 1.45 -2.01
C MET A 154 17.95 1.54 -2.59
N GLY A 155 18.97 1.84 -1.76
CA GLY A 155 20.34 2.05 -2.18
C GLY A 155 20.50 3.32 -3.04
N LYS A 156 21.10 3.18 -4.22
CA LYS A 156 21.26 4.29 -5.18
C LYS A 156 20.04 4.50 -6.11
N ARG A 157 19.05 3.61 -6.04
CA ARG A 157 17.84 3.68 -6.89
C ARG A 157 16.87 4.73 -6.34
N THR A 158 16.29 5.49 -7.23
CA THR A 158 15.15 6.38 -6.93
C THR A 158 13.92 5.86 -7.65
N TRP A 159 12.78 6.06 -7.05
CA TRP A 159 11.48 5.77 -7.64
C TRP A 159 10.83 7.07 -8.11
N ASP A 160 10.27 7.04 -9.32
CA ASP A 160 9.41 8.09 -9.87
C ASP A 160 8.26 7.42 -10.63
N VAL A 161 7.02 7.70 -10.21
CA VAL A 161 5.85 6.99 -10.74
C VAL A 161 5.67 7.22 -12.25
N GLN A 162 5.94 8.43 -12.76
CA GLN A 162 5.80 8.71 -14.19
C GLN A 162 6.84 7.96 -15.02
N ARG A 163 8.06 7.82 -14.51
CA ARG A 163 9.14 7.10 -15.18
C ARG A 163 9.00 5.58 -15.09
N ASP A 164 8.62 5.08 -13.91
CA ASP A 164 8.80 3.67 -13.55
C ASP A 164 7.48 2.85 -13.60
N HIS A 165 6.33 3.49 -13.87
CA HIS A 165 5.02 2.80 -13.85
C HIS A 165 4.91 1.65 -14.83
N VAL A 166 5.53 1.74 -16.02
CA VAL A 166 5.47 0.66 -17.00
C VAL A 166 6.15 -0.60 -16.46
N GLU A 167 7.37 -0.46 -15.92
CA GLU A 167 8.09 -1.59 -15.29
C GLU A 167 7.28 -2.20 -14.15
N LEU A 168 6.68 -1.35 -13.29
CA LEU A 168 5.83 -1.77 -12.19
C LEU A 168 4.61 -2.55 -12.68
N LEU A 169 3.81 -1.97 -13.58
CA LEU A 169 2.55 -2.58 -14.01
C LEU A 169 2.75 -3.84 -14.84
N VAL A 170 3.79 -3.90 -15.66
CA VAL A 170 4.22 -5.14 -16.33
C VAL A 170 4.67 -6.20 -15.32
N GLY A 171 5.38 -5.80 -14.27
CA GLY A 171 5.75 -6.69 -13.18
C GLY A 171 4.54 -7.26 -12.45
N VAL A 172 3.59 -6.39 -12.10
CA VAL A 172 2.33 -6.72 -11.43
C VAL A 172 1.46 -7.64 -12.27
N SER A 173 1.29 -7.36 -13.58
CA SER A 173 0.47 -8.20 -14.47
C SER A 173 0.92 -9.66 -14.52
N ARG A 174 2.23 -9.90 -14.39
CA ARG A 174 2.82 -11.25 -14.37
C ARG A 174 2.65 -11.98 -13.03
N LEU A 175 2.20 -11.29 -11.99
CA LEU A 175 1.83 -11.89 -10.71
C LEU A 175 0.33 -12.22 -10.63
N LEU A 176 -0.48 -11.79 -11.60
CA LEU A 176 -1.89 -12.09 -11.65
C LEU A 176 -2.14 -13.54 -12.09
N THR A 177 -3.22 -14.13 -11.57
CA THR A 177 -3.86 -15.29 -12.20
C THR A 177 -4.48 -14.89 -13.52
N LYS A 178 -4.91 -15.89 -14.32
CA LYS A 178 -5.53 -15.64 -15.64
C LYS A 178 -6.73 -14.69 -15.57
N GLU A 179 -7.55 -14.80 -14.52
CA GLU A 179 -8.74 -13.97 -14.28
C GLU A 179 -8.49 -12.90 -13.20
N GLY A 180 -7.22 -12.69 -12.84
CA GLY A 180 -6.84 -11.75 -11.81
C GLY A 180 -6.98 -10.30 -12.25
N THR A 181 -7.19 -9.42 -11.28
CA THR A 181 -7.35 -7.97 -11.49
C THR A 181 -6.33 -7.21 -10.66
N ALA A 182 -5.71 -6.18 -11.23
CA ALA A 182 -4.92 -5.20 -10.50
C ALA A 182 -5.66 -3.86 -10.45
N VAL A 183 -5.66 -3.24 -9.28
CA VAL A 183 -6.14 -1.89 -9.05
C VAL A 183 -4.92 -1.00 -8.82
N PHE A 184 -4.68 -0.06 -9.72
CA PHE A 184 -3.57 0.90 -9.62
C PHE A 184 -4.11 2.27 -9.24
N SER A 185 -3.45 2.91 -8.27
CA SER A 185 -3.70 4.27 -7.85
C SER A 185 -2.46 5.13 -7.97
N CYS A 186 -2.62 6.43 -8.17
CA CYS A 186 -1.50 7.38 -8.24
C CYS A 186 -1.94 8.79 -7.85
N ASN A 187 -1.20 9.40 -6.93
CA ASN A 187 -1.46 10.78 -6.45
C ASN A 187 -0.85 11.88 -7.33
N LEU A 188 -0.13 11.54 -8.39
CA LEU A 188 0.44 12.54 -9.32
C LEU A 188 -0.65 13.08 -10.24
N ARG A 189 -1.10 14.32 -10.04
CA ARG A 189 -2.17 14.94 -10.85
C ARG A 189 -1.86 15.01 -12.35
N SER A 190 -0.59 15.12 -12.70
CA SER A 190 -0.14 15.15 -14.10
C SER A 190 0.22 13.76 -14.65
N PHE A 191 -0.06 12.68 -13.90
CA PHE A 191 0.26 11.32 -14.33
C PHE A 191 -0.42 10.97 -15.65
N LYS A 192 0.36 10.42 -16.56
CA LYS A 192 -0.11 9.91 -17.85
C LYS A 192 0.45 8.52 -18.06
N PRO A 193 -0.42 7.48 -18.01
CA PRO A 193 0.03 6.12 -18.29
C PRO A 193 0.52 6.01 -19.74
N ASP A 194 1.64 5.34 -19.93
CA ASP A 194 2.17 5.02 -21.27
C ASP A 194 1.45 3.76 -21.80
N MET A 195 0.24 3.97 -22.32
CA MET A 195 -0.62 2.90 -22.82
C MET A 195 0.00 2.18 -24.02
N GLU A 196 0.83 2.86 -24.83
CA GLU A 196 1.53 2.23 -25.95
C GLU A 196 2.53 1.20 -25.45
N GLN A 197 3.36 1.58 -24.48
CA GLN A 197 4.33 0.66 -23.89
C GLN A 197 3.64 -0.46 -23.13
N LEU A 198 2.62 -0.17 -22.31
CA LEU A 198 1.85 -1.17 -21.57
C LEU A 198 1.21 -2.19 -22.53
N GLY A 199 0.61 -1.73 -23.63
CA GLY A 199 -0.01 -2.58 -24.64
C GLY A 199 0.98 -3.56 -25.29
N LYS A 200 2.26 -3.18 -25.48
CA LYS A 200 3.31 -4.09 -26.00
C LYS A 200 3.54 -5.33 -25.12
N TYR A 201 3.19 -5.20 -23.82
CA TYR A 201 3.30 -6.28 -22.84
C TYR A 201 1.97 -6.95 -22.49
N GLY A 202 0.89 -6.59 -23.20
CA GLY A 202 -0.45 -7.15 -22.98
C GLY A 202 -1.12 -6.64 -21.70
N VAL A 203 -0.72 -5.46 -21.21
CA VAL A 203 -1.36 -4.77 -20.09
C VAL A 203 -2.35 -3.76 -20.68
N ALA A 204 -3.64 -3.93 -20.35
CA ALA A 204 -4.74 -3.10 -20.83
C ALA A 204 -5.53 -2.52 -19.64
#